data_a02046f364278a4c285264af2c6fbbf8
#
_entry.id   a02046f364278a4c285264af2c6fbbf8
#
_cell.length_a   1.000
_cell.length_b   1.000
_cell.length_c   1.000
_cell.angle_alpha   90.00
_cell.angle_beta   90.00
_cell.angle_gamma   90.00
#
_symmetry.space_group_name_H-M   'P 1'
#
loop_
_entity.id
_entity.type
_entity.pdbx_description
1 polymer ?
#
loop_
_entity_poly.entity_id
_entity_poly.type
_entity_poly.pdbx_seq_one_letter_code
_entity_poly.pdbx_strand_id
1 'polypeptide(L)'
;AQELKENTYNLTRMNLVMRGILPSNIFTRNADTLEDDWPLEGDPLYLDAVVSNPPYSQPWNPKDKEGDIRYKRFGIAPQAKADFAFLLHDLFHLKPDGIMTIVLPHGVLFRGGEEEKIRKNLIEYNHIDAIIGLPANIFFGTGIPTIIVVLRQERERNDVLMIDASKHFIKVGKNNHLQASDIKRIVDCVTHRRELPKFSRIVPKAEIVANGYNLNI
;
A
#
# COMPACT_ATOMS: atom_id res chain seq x y z
N ALA A 1 7.78 -4.04 13.06
CA ALA A 1 7.83 -4.76 11.77
C ALA A 1 7.72 -6.28 11.99
N GLN A 2 7.06 -6.97 11.06
CA GLN A 2 6.97 -8.43 11.04
C GLN A 2 7.58 -8.95 9.74
N GLU A 3 8.33 -10.05 9.81
CA GLU A 3 9.06 -10.59 8.67
C GLU A 3 9.14 -12.13 8.78
N LEU A 4 8.75 -12.81 7.72
CA LEU A 4 8.73 -14.28 7.69
C LEU A 4 10.13 -14.88 7.66
N LYS A 5 11.03 -14.32 6.84
CA LYS A 5 12.39 -14.86 6.67
C LYS A 5 13.32 -14.35 7.76
N GLU A 6 13.92 -15.27 8.51
CA GLU A 6 14.83 -14.95 9.62
C GLU A 6 15.98 -14.02 9.21
N ASN A 7 16.59 -14.26 8.05
CA ASN A 7 17.67 -13.40 7.56
C ASN A 7 17.19 -11.96 7.32
N THR A 8 16.02 -11.76 6.72
CA THR A 8 15.43 -10.44 6.48
C THR A 8 15.01 -9.79 7.81
N TYR A 9 14.46 -10.57 8.74
CA TYR A 9 14.16 -10.13 10.08
C TYR A 9 15.38 -9.57 10.81
N ASN A 10 16.50 -10.31 10.78
CA ASN A 10 17.76 -9.88 11.40
C ASN A 10 18.33 -8.62 10.73
N LEU A 11 18.28 -8.55 9.39
CA LEU A 11 18.68 -7.36 8.62
C LEU A 11 17.82 -6.15 8.96
N THR A 12 16.52 -6.31 9.12
CA THR A 12 15.60 -5.24 9.51
C THR A 12 15.98 -4.65 10.85
N ARG A 13 16.23 -5.49 11.87
CA ARG A 13 16.66 -5.05 13.20
C ARG A 13 17.99 -4.30 13.14
N MET A 14 18.96 -4.87 12.44
CA MET A 14 20.28 -4.25 12.26
C MET A 14 20.18 -2.87 11.59
N ASN A 15 19.39 -2.76 10.51
CA ASN A 15 19.17 -1.50 9.79
C ASN A 15 18.54 -0.43 10.70
N LEU A 16 17.58 -0.79 11.54
CA LEU A 16 16.95 0.15 12.46
C LEU A 16 17.95 0.67 13.51
N VAL A 17 18.76 -0.22 14.08
CA VAL A 17 19.83 0.16 15.02
C VAL A 17 20.87 1.07 14.34
N MET A 18 21.31 0.72 13.13
CA MET A 18 22.28 1.54 12.37
C MET A 18 21.74 2.92 12.00
N ARG A 19 20.42 3.11 11.97
CA ARG A 19 19.76 4.42 11.78
C ARG A 19 19.58 5.19 13.10
N GLY A 20 20.14 4.70 14.20
CA GLY A 20 20.12 5.38 15.50
C GLY A 20 18.81 5.16 16.28
N ILE A 21 17.96 4.21 15.89
CA ILE A 21 16.75 3.89 16.64
C ILE A 21 17.16 3.05 17.86
N LEU A 22 16.77 3.50 19.05
CA LEU A 22 17.09 2.78 20.29
C LEU A 22 16.41 1.41 20.29
N PRO A 23 17.10 0.34 20.75
CA PRO A 23 16.54 -1.02 20.79
C PRO A 23 15.21 -1.12 21.54
N SER A 24 15.00 -0.31 22.59
CA SER A 24 13.73 -0.21 23.32
C SER A 24 12.54 0.29 22.48
N ASN A 25 12.81 0.94 21.36
CA ASN A 25 11.81 1.47 20.44
C ASN A 25 11.66 0.59 19.17
N ILE A 26 12.34 -0.55 19.12
CA ILE A 26 12.30 -1.50 18.01
C ILE A 26 11.46 -2.70 18.39
N PHE A 27 10.26 -2.77 17.83
CA PHE A 27 9.35 -3.91 17.98
C PHE A 27 9.31 -4.69 16.66
N THR A 28 9.84 -5.91 16.70
CA THR A 28 9.91 -6.79 15.52
C THR A 28 9.54 -8.21 15.88
N ARG A 29 8.90 -8.92 14.96
CA ARG A 29 8.51 -10.31 15.11
C ARG A 29 8.93 -11.12 13.87
N ASN A 30 9.46 -12.33 14.09
CA ASN A 30 9.73 -13.27 13.01
C ASN A 30 8.56 -14.25 12.89
N ALA A 31 7.61 -13.94 11.99
CA ALA A 31 6.43 -14.74 11.73
C ALA A 31 5.77 -14.35 10.41
N ASP A 32 4.82 -15.17 9.93
CA ASP A 32 4.00 -14.86 8.76
C ASP A 32 2.90 -13.84 9.13
N THR A 33 2.93 -12.68 8.50
CA THR A 33 1.99 -11.58 8.74
C THR A 33 0.53 -11.97 8.47
N LEU A 34 0.30 -12.83 7.48
CA LEU A 34 -1.06 -13.21 7.06
C LEU A 34 -1.64 -14.35 7.90
N GLU A 35 -0.77 -15.21 8.47
CA GLU A 35 -1.20 -16.31 9.35
C GLU A 35 -1.26 -15.89 10.81
N ASP A 36 -0.32 -15.06 11.24
CA ASP A 36 -0.09 -14.71 12.63
C ASP A 36 -0.27 -13.19 12.81
N ASP A 37 -1.50 -12.78 13.11
CA ASP A 37 -1.85 -11.37 13.27
C ASP A 37 -1.03 -10.73 14.39
N TRP A 38 -0.35 -9.65 14.08
CA TRP A 38 0.48 -8.89 15.00
C TRP A 38 0.59 -7.43 14.50
N PRO A 39 0.61 -6.42 15.40
CA PRO A 39 0.75 -6.55 16.85
C PRO A 39 -0.59 -6.79 17.57
N LEU A 40 -0.64 -7.84 18.37
CA LEU A 40 -1.74 -8.17 19.26
C LEU A 40 -1.17 -8.40 20.66
N GLU A 41 -1.50 -7.55 21.62
CA GLU A 41 -1.35 -7.80 23.05
C GLU A 41 -2.70 -7.52 23.71
N GLY A 42 -3.58 -8.53 23.66
CA GLY A 42 -4.96 -8.39 24.12
C GLY A 42 -5.85 -7.70 23.08
N ASP A 43 -5.76 -6.36 23.00
CA ASP A 43 -6.38 -5.57 21.93
C ASP A 43 -5.41 -5.27 20.79
N PRO A 44 -5.88 -5.12 19.53
CA PRO A 44 -5.04 -4.75 18.42
C PRO A 44 -4.30 -3.43 18.67
N LEU A 45 -2.99 -3.39 18.45
CA LEU A 45 -2.24 -2.14 18.46
C LEU A 45 -2.55 -1.35 17.19
N TYR A 46 -2.98 -0.11 17.36
CA TYR A 46 -3.22 0.80 16.26
C TYR A 46 -2.07 1.79 16.10
N LEU A 47 -1.66 2.02 14.85
CA LEU A 47 -0.49 2.79 14.45
C LEU A 47 -0.87 4.14 13.85
N ASP A 48 -0.09 5.18 14.15
CA ASP A 48 -0.27 6.52 13.55
C ASP A 48 0.10 6.53 12.07
N ALA A 49 1.11 5.74 11.70
CA ALA A 49 1.54 5.63 10.31
C ALA A 49 2.00 4.20 9.98
N VAL A 50 1.65 3.76 8.76
CA VAL A 50 2.11 2.48 8.19
C VAL A 50 2.80 2.76 6.86
N VAL A 51 4.01 2.19 6.68
CA VAL A 51 4.76 2.21 5.43
C VAL A 51 5.10 0.77 5.07
N SER A 52 4.57 0.29 3.96
CA SER A 52 4.65 -1.11 3.57
C SER A 52 5.12 -1.30 2.13
N ASN A 53 5.97 -2.31 1.92
CA ASN A 53 6.35 -2.81 0.59
C ASN A 53 6.37 -4.34 0.65
N PRO A 54 5.18 -4.97 0.61
CA PRO A 54 5.05 -6.42 0.72
C PRO A 54 5.58 -7.14 -0.53
N PRO A 55 5.79 -8.47 -0.47
CA PRO A 55 6.13 -9.25 -1.66
C PRO A 55 4.96 -9.24 -2.66
N TYR A 56 5.26 -8.90 -3.94
CA TYR A 56 4.24 -8.74 -4.96
C TYR A 56 3.70 -10.08 -5.45
N SER A 57 2.37 -10.17 -5.56
CA SER A 57 1.65 -11.33 -6.11
C SER A 57 2.09 -12.67 -5.49
N GLN A 58 2.39 -12.67 -4.20
CA GLN A 58 2.75 -13.88 -3.48
C GLN A 58 1.51 -14.75 -3.23
N PRO A 59 1.58 -16.06 -3.45
CA PRO A 59 0.53 -16.98 -2.99
C PRO A 59 0.42 -16.99 -1.45
N TRP A 60 -0.80 -17.14 -0.96
CA TRP A 60 -1.08 -17.24 0.47
C TRP A 60 -2.23 -18.24 0.73
N ASN A 61 -2.53 -18.53 1.99
CA ASN A 61 -3.63 -19.41 2.36
C ASN A 61 -4.84 -18.61 2.85
N PRO A 62 -5.89 -18.42 2.03
CA PRO A 62 -7.12 -17.72 2.42
C PRO A 62 -8.12 -18.59 3.19
N LYS A 63 -7.82 -19.89 3.38
CA LYS A 63 -8.73 -20.85 4.02
C LYS A 63 -9.02 -20.40 5.46
N ASP A 64 -10.29 -20.51 5.84
CA ASP A 64 -10.79 -20.17 7.18
C ASP A 64 -10.57 -18.70 7.62
N LYS A 65 -10.32 -17.78 6.64
CA LYS A 65 -10.12 -16.36 6.90
C LYS A 65 -11.40 -15.49 6.73
N GLU A 66 -12.54 -16.08 6.39
CA GLU A 66 -13.81 -15.35 6.19
C GLU A 66 -14.31 -14.66 7.48
N GLY A 67 -13.98 -15.25 8.65
CA GLY A 67 -14.28 -14.68 9.97
C GLY A 67 -13.23 -13.71 10.50
N ASP A 68 -12.07 -13.62 9.84
CA ASP A 68 -10.97 -12.77 10.28
C ASP A 68 -11.35 -11.29 10.15
N ILE A 69 -11.26 -10.56 11.25
CA ILE A 69 -11.70 -9.16 11.35
C ILE A 69 -10.98 -8.24 10.39
N ARG A 70 -9.75 -8.57 9.98
CA ARG A 70 -8.97 -7.81 8.99
C ARG A 70 -9.63 -7.81 7.61
N TYR A 71 -10.28 -8.92 7.23
CA TYR A 71 -10.79 -9.15 5.88
C TYR A 71 -12.32 -9.11 5.79
N LYS A 72 -13.03 -9.46 6.87
CA LYS A 72 -14.48 -9.66 6.90
C LYS A 72 -15.28 -8.54 6.23
N ARG A 73 -14.86 -7.29 6.41
CA ARG A 73 -15.56 -6.12 5.87
C ARG A 73 -15.32 -5.91 4.38
N PHE A 74 -14.16 -6.29 3.87
CA PHE A 74 -13.70 -5.95 2.52
C PHE A 74 -13.80 -7.11 1.55
N GLY A 75 -13.54 -8.31 1.99
CA GLY A 75 -13.44 -9.55 1.22
C GLY A 75 -12.06 -10.19 1.34
N ILE A 76 -11.96 -11.40 0.81
CA ILE A 76 -10.75 -12.23 0.86
C ILE A 76 -9.98 -12.06 -0.44
N ALA A 77 -8.69 -11.79 -0.36
CA ALA A 77 -7.81 -11.72 -1.54
C ALA A 77 -7.66 -13.11 -2.20
N PRO A 78 -7.45 -13.17 -3.52
CA PRO A 78 -7.27 -14.44 -4.21
C PRO A 78 -6.05 -15.21 -3.68
N GLN A 79 -6.16 -16.54 -3.59
CA GLN A 79 -5.08 -17.42 -3.10
C GLN A 79 -3.74 -17.20 -3.83
N ALA A 80 -3.80 -16.91 -5.13
CA ALA A 80 -2.60 -16.72 -5.94
C ALA A 80 -1.91 -15.36 -5.73
N LYS A 81 -2.56 -14.40 -5.03
CA LYS A 81 -2.06 -13.01 -4.93
C LYS A 81 -2.50 -12.38 -3.62
N ALA A 82 -1.58 -12.29 -2.67
CA ALA A 82 -1.80 -11.71 -1.35
C ALA A 82 -1.76 -10.17 -1.33
N ASP A 83 -1.64 -9.50 -2.49
CA ASP A 83 -1.44 -8.04 -2.56
C ASP A 83 -2.45 -7.28 -1.67
N PHE A 84 -3.74 -7.57 -1.81
CA PHE A 84 -4.78 -6.96 -0.98
C PHE A 84 -4.87 -7.55 0.44
N ALA A 85 -4.39 -8.78 0.69
CA ALA A 85 -4.38 -9.32 2.05
C ALA A 85 -3.40 -8.52 2.94
N PHE A 86 -2.22 -8.17 2.42
CA PHE A 86 -1.27 -7.29 3.10
C PHE A 86 -1.85 -5.88 3.28
N LEU A 87 -2.48 -5.31 2.25
CA LEU A 87 -3.11 -3.99 2.36
C LEU A 87 -4.17 -3.96 3.46
N LEU A 88 -5.03 -4.98 3.54
CA LEU A 88 -6.11 -5.04 4.53
C LEU A 88 -5.57 -5.28 5.94
N HIS A 89 -4.51 -6.09 6.10
CA HIS A 89 -3.82 -6.25 7.38
C HIS A 89 -3.26 -4.90 7.86
N ASP A 90 -2.53 -4.21 7.02
CA ASP A 90 -1.93 -2.91 7.34
C ASP A 90 -3.01 -1.85 7.67
N LEU A 91 -4.10 -1.82 6.89
CA LEU A 91 -5.23 -0.91 7.10
C LEU A 91 -5.95 -1.19 8.42
N PHE A 92 -6.06 -2.46 8.81
CA PHE A 92 -6.68 -2.87 10.08
C PHE A 92 -5.94 -2.29 11.29
N HIS A 93 -4.62 -2.21 11.23
CA HIS A 93 -3.77 -1.67 12.30
C HIS A 93 -3.57 -0.15 12.23
N LEU A 94 -4.28 0.55 11.36
CA LEU A 94 -4.19 2.00 11.24
C LEU A 94 -5.17 2.69 12.19
N LYS A 95 -4.71 3.70 12.93
CA LYS A 95 -5.58 4.57 13.73
C LYS A 95 -6.59 5.33 12.86
N PRO A 96 -7.72 5.79 13.40
CA PRO A 96 -8.72 6.57 12.68
C PRO A 96 -8.13 7.78 11.93
N ASP A 97 -7.24 8.53 12.56
CA ASP A 97 -6.53 9.69 12.00
C ASP A 97 -5.20 9.35 11.30
N GLY A 98 -4.84 8.06 11.29
CA GLY A 98 -3.59 7.56 10.74
C GLY A 98 -3.48 7.66 9.23
N ILE A 99 -2.24 7.55 8.74
CA ILE A 99 -1.92 7.49 7.30
C ILE A 99 -1.14 6.22 6.97
N MET A 100 -1.51 5.60 5.87
CA MET A 100 -0.82 4.41 5.38
C MET A 100 -0.37 4.61 3.93
N THR A 101 0.83 4.13 3.63
CA THR A 101 1.34 4.02 2.25
C THR A 101 1.80 2.59 1.99
N ILE A 102 1.35 2.01 0.88
CA ILE A 102 1.74 0.66 0.46
C ILE A 102 2.14 0.64 -1.00
N VAL A 103 3.24 -0.04 -1.30
CA VAL A 103 3.69 -0.27 -2.68
C VAL A 103 3.08 -1.57 -3.20
N LEU A 104 2.40 -1.51 -4.33
CA LEU A 104 1.72 -2.65 -4.94
C LEU A 104 2.00 -2.73 -6.45
N PRO A 105 1.83 -3.92 -7.07
CA PRO A 105 1.86 -4.02 -8.53
C PRO A 105 0.68 -3.27 -9.15
N HIS A 106 0.92 -2.57 -10.25
CA HIS A 106 -0.07 -1.76 -10.96
C HIS A 106 -1.39 -2.51 -11.26
N GLY A 107 -1.31 -3.82 -11.49
CA GLY A 107 -2.47 -4.65 -11.81
C GLY A 107 -3.60 -4.63 -10.77
N VAL A 108 -3.32 -4.32 -9.48
CA VAL A 108 -4.37 -4.23 -8.45
C VAL A 108 -5.42 -3.17 -8.76
N LEU A 109 -5.11 -2.19 -9.61
CA LEU A 109 -6.02 -1.11 -9.98
C LEU A 109 -7.19 -1.57 -10.87
N PHE A 110 -7.05 -2.69 -11.60
CA PHE A 110 -8.03 -3.07 -12.62
C PHE A 110 -8.35 -4.58 -12.72
N ARG A 111 -7.62 -5.46 -12.01
CA ARG A 111 -7.96 -6.89 -12.02
C ARG A 111 -9.36 -7.13 -11.46
N GLY A 112 -10.07 -8.10 -12.04
CA GLY A 112 -11.43 -8.49 -11.66
C GLY A 112 -11.49 -9.48 -10.48
N GLY A 113 -12.67 -10.07 -10.25
CA GLY A 113 -12.89 -11.09 -9.23
C GLY A 113 -12.80 -10.56 -7.79
N GLU A 114 -12.11 -11.31 -6.94
CA GLU A 114 -11.95 -10.96 -5.52
C GLU A 114 -11.23 -9.61 -5.35
N GLU A 115 -10.23 -9.30 -6.17
CA GLU A 115 -9.52 -8.01 -6.13
C GLU A 115 -10.44 -6.84 -6.47
N GLU A 116 -11.35 -7.00 -7.44
CA GLU A 116 -12.38 -5.99 -7.76
C GLU A 116 -13.33 -5.74 -6.59
N LYS A 117 -13.80 -6.80 -5.94
CA LYS A 117 -14.67 -6.71 -4.77
C LYS A 117 -14.02 -5.92 -3.64
N ILE A 118 -12.75 -6.22 -3.33
CA ILE A 118 -12.02 -5.53 -2.28
C ILE A 118 -11.80 -4.05 -2.67
N ARG A 119 -11.39 -3.78 -3.90
CA ARG A 119 -11.19 -2.43 -4.44
C ARG A 119 -12.46 -1.60 -4.37
N LYS A 120 -13.60 -2.18 -4.77
CA LYS A 120 -14.92 -1.57 -4.63
C LYS A 120 -15.20 -1.19 -3.18
N ASN A 121 -15.03 -2.12 -2.24
CA ASN A 121 -15.28 -1.87 -0.83
C ASN A 121 -14.35 -0.78 -0.25
N LEU A 122 -13.07 -0.76 -0.64
CA LEU A 122 -12.13 0.29 -0.22
C LEU A 122 -12.58 1.69 -0.70
N ILE A 123 -13.14 1.80 -1.91
CA ILE A 123 -13.71 3.03 -2.46
C ILE A 123 -15.03 3.38 -1.78
N GLU A 124 -15.93 2.40 -1.61
CA GLU A 124 -17.24 2.65 -0.98
C GLU A 124 -17.10 3.12 0.48
N TYR A 125 -16.17 2.52 1.22
CA TYR A 125 -15.86 2.93 2.60
C TYR A 125 -14.90 4.11 2.70
N ASN A 126 -14.51 4.69 1.56
CA ASN A 126 -13.73 5.93 1.48
C ASN A 126 -12.33 5.86 2.08
N HIS A 127 -11.60 4.74 1.91
CA HIS A 127 -10.26 4.58 2.48
C HIS A 127 -9.12 5.03 1.55
N ILE A 128 -9.28 5.00 0.23
CA ILE A 128 -8.22 5.35 -0.73
C ILE A 128 -8.15 6.87 -0.87
N ASP A 129 -7.03 7.47 -0.47
CA ASP A 129 -6.79 8.92 -0.54
C ASP A 129 -6.06 9.33 -1.81
N ALA A 130 -4.98 8.63 -2.17
CA ALA A 130 -4.25 8.89 -3.40
C ALA A 130 -3.67 7.60 -4.00
N ILE A 131 -3.44 7.63 -5.32
CA ILE A 131 -2.74 6.60 -6.07
C ILE A 131 -1.64 7.27 -6.87
N ILE A 132 -0.42 6.75 -6.76
CA ILE A 132 0.77 7.30 -7.40
C ILE A 132 1.37 6.22 -8.30
N GLY A 133 1.30 6.41 -9.61
CA GLY A 133 1.96 5.56 -10.59
C GLY A 133 3.46 5.82 -10.64
N LEU A 134 4.27 4.79 -10.40
CA LEU A 134 5.73 4.87 -10.41
C LEU A 134 6.32 4.43 -11.75
N PRO A 135 7.54 4.87 -12.09
CA PRO A 135 8.25 4.35 -13.25
C PRO A 135 8.45 2.82 -13.17
N ALA A 136 8.33 2.12 -14.30
CA ALA A 136 8.77 0.74 -14.38
C ALA A 136 10.29 0.64 -14.10
N ASN A 137 10.79 -0.55 -13.77
CA ASN A 137 12.20 -0.77 -13.45
C ASN A 137 12.78 0.14 -12.34
N ILE A 138 11.95 0.60 -11.39
CA ILE A 138 12.41 1.40 -10.25
C ILE A 138 12.98 0.52 -9.13
N PHE A 139 12.54 -0.72 -9.01
CA PHE A 139 13.01 -1.66 -8.01
C PHE A 139 13.99 -2.69 -8.59
N PHE A 140 14.96 -3.10 -7.76
CA PHE A 140 15.85 -4.19 -8.12
C PHE A 140 15.08 -5.52 -8.23
N GLY A 141 15.43 -6.33 -9.23
CA GLY A 141 14.87 -7.67 -9.41
C GLY A 141 13.50 -7.75 -10.07
N THR A 142 12.84 -6.62 -10.35
CA THR A 142 11.56 -6.60 -11.08
C THR A 142 11.48 -5.41 -12.03
N GLY A 143 10.97 -5.68 -13.25
CA GLY A 143 10.70 -4.65 -14.26
C GLY A 143 9.24 -4.20 -14.30
N ILE A 144 8.38 -4.76 -13.43
CA ILE A 144 6.96 -4.43 -13.47
C ILE A 144 6.67 -3.00 -13.02
N PRO A 145 5.68 -2.32 -13.62
CA PRO A 145 5.20 -1.05 -13.09
C PRO A 145 4.52 -1.26 -11.73
N THR A 146 4.84 -0.38 -10.79
CA THR A 146 4.29 -0.38 -9.44
C THR A 146 3.59 0.93 -9.15
N ILE A 147 2.80 0.92 -8.09
CA ILE A 147 2.08 2.10 -7.59
C ILE A 147 2.32 2.24 -6.09
N ILE A 148 2.16 3.44 -5.58
CA ILE A 148 1.94 3.68 -4.16
C ILE A 148 0.47 3.99 -3.97
N VAL A 149 -0.20 3.28 -3.06
CA VAL A 149 -1.55 3.62 -2.61
C VAL A 149 -1.44 4.29 -1.25
N VAL A 150 -2.04 5.47 -1.13
CA VAL A 150 -2.16 6.21 0.14
C VAL A 150 -3.56 5.95 0.68
N LEU A 151 -3.65 5.44 1.91
CA LEU A 151 -4.91 5.13 2.56
C LEU A 151 -5.02 5.86 3.90
N ARG A 152 -6.28 6.09 4.32
CA ARG A 152 -6.67 6.59 5.63
C ARG A 152 -7.88 5.84 6.14
N GLN A 153 -8.03 5.71 7.45
CA GLN A 153 -9.24 5.12 8.04
C GLN A 153 -10.44 6.07 7.91
N GLU A 154 -10.25 7.33 8.27
CA GLU A 154 -11.28 8.35 8.19
C GLU A 154 -10.88 9.47 7.24
N ARG A 155 -11.82 9.86 6.39
CA ARG A 155 -11.66 10.95 5.41
C ARG A 155 -12.96 11.73 5.27
N GLU A 156 -12.84 13.04 5.26
CA GLU A 156 -13.97 13.94 4.98
C GLU A 156 -14.32 13.99 3.49
N ARG A 157 -13.31 13.80 2.61
CA ARG A 157 -13.45 13.87 1.16
C ARG A 157 -13.75 12.50 0.59
N ASN A 158 -14.49 12.44 -0.51
CA ASN A 158 -14.87 11.20 -1.22
C ASN A 158 -14.28 11.12 -2.64
N ASP A 159 -13.23 11.87 -2.90
CA ASP A 159 -12.46 11.83 -4.15
C ASP A 159 -11.14 11.07 -3.96
N VAL A 160 -10.46 10.73 -5.04
CA VAL A 160 -9.12 10.12 -5.04
C VAL A 160 -8.17 10.98 -5.87
N LEU A 161 -7.01 11.31 -5.30
CA LEU A 161 -5.95 11.98 -6.05
C LEU A 161 -5.15 10.95 -6.85
N MET A 162 -5.14 11.08 -8.17
CA MET A 162 -4.34 10.26 -9.09
C MET A 162 -3.10 11.04 -9.51
N ILE A 163 -1.92 10.42 -9.40
CA ILE A 163 -0.63 11.00 -9.79
C ILE A 163 0.07 10.05 -10.76
N ASP A 164 0.38 10.52 -11.95
CA ASP A 164 1.21 9.79 -12.93
C ASP A 164 2.66 10.28 -12.88
N ALA A 165 3.49 9.62 -12.10
CA ALA A 165 4.92 9.83 -12.06
C ALA A 165 5.71 8.84 -12.94
N SER A 166 5.04 8.03 -13.75
CA SER A 166 5.64 6.94 -14.53
C SER A 166 6.72 7.40 -15.53
N LYS A 167 6.66 8.66 -15.93
CA LYS A 167 7.61 9.27 -16.91
C LYS A 167 8.64 10.19 -16.25
N HIS A 168 8.60 10.34 -14.93
CA HIS A 168 9.48 11.24 -14.16
C HIS A 168 10.62 10.45 -13.54
N PHE A 169 11.71 10.26 -14.28
CA PHE A 169 12.89 9.55 -13.83
C PHE A 169 14.13 9.87 -14.67
N ILE A 170 15.29 9.53 -14.13
CA ILE A 170 16.53 9.41 -14.88
C ILE A 170 16.92 7.94 -14.99
N LYS A 171 17.61 7.56 -16.06
CA LYS A 171 18.20 6.23 -16.19
C LYS A 171 19.55 6.14 -15.47
N VAL A 172 19.72 5.12 -14.61
CA VAL A 172 20.98 4.79 -13.98
C VAL A 172 21.25 3.30 -14.25
N GLY A 173 22.08 3.03 -15.24
CA GLY A 173 22.31 1.67 -15.72
C GLY A 173 21.03 1.04 -16.30
N LYS A 174 20.59 -0.08 -15.73
CA LYS A 174 19.36 -0.78 -16.15
C LYS A 174 18.10 -0.28 -15.45
N ASN A 175 18.23 0.51 -14.39
CA ASN A 175 17.13 0.94 -13.54
C ASN A 175 16.73 2.39 -13.82
N ASN A 176 15.47 2.70 -13.49
CA ASN A 176 14.94 4.05 -13.48
C ASN A 176 15.00 4.60 -12.04
N HIS A 177 15.41 5.85 -11.87
CA HIS A 177 15.55 6.48 -10.57
C HIS A 177 14.72 7.76 -10.51
N LEU A 178 13.92 7.93 -9.46
CA LEU A 178 13.31 9.20 -9.12
C LEU A 178 14.37 10.14 -8.54
N GLN A 179 14.43 11.36 -9.05
CA GLN A 179 15.25 12.42 -8.47
C GLN A 179 14.57 13.03 -7.24
N ALA A 180 15.32 13.72 -6.41
CA ALA A 180 14.77 14.42 -5.25
C ALA A 180 13.67 15.43 -5.64
N SER A 181 13.80 16.08 -6.81
CA SER A 181 12.78 16.96 -7.39
C SER A 181 11.47 16.23 -7.73
N ASP A 182 11.57 15.00 -8.27
CA ASP A 182 10.40 14.20 -8.61
C ASP A 182 9.67 13.75 -7.35
N ILE A 183 10.42 13.28 -6.36
CA ILE A 183 9.90 12.89 -5.04
C ILE A 183 9.20 14.08 -4.37
N LYS A 184 9.87 15.25 -4.36
CA LYS A 184 9.29 16.48 -3.80
C LYS A 184 7.99 16.85 -4.50
N ARG A 185 7.95 16.78 -5.83
CA ARG A 185 6.74 17.08 -6.62
C ARG A 185 5.59 16.16 -6.27
N ILE A 186 5.84 14.85 -6.14
CA ILE A 186 4.84 13.86 -5.71
C ILE A 186 4.32 14.21 -4.31
N VAL A 187 5.22 14.43 -3.35
CA VAL A 187 4.87 14.77 -1.97
C VAL A 187 4.07 16.06 -1.90
N ASP A 188 4.51 17.12 -2.61
CA ASP A 188 3.78 18.40 -2.66
C ASP A 188 2.38 18.25 -3.25
N CYS A 189 2.19 17.38 -4.27
CA CYS A 189 0.87 17.07 -4.83
C CYS A 189 -0.01 16.35 -3.83
N VAL A 190 0.50 15.35 -3.12
CA VAL A 190 -0.28 14.62 -2.11
C VAL A 190 -0.65 15.54 -0.95
N THR A 191 0.32 16.28 -0.40
CA THR A 191 0.13 17.13 0.78
C THR A 191 -0.87 18.25 0.52
N HIS A 192 -0.78 18.89 -0.64
CA HIS A 192 -1.63 20.06 -0.97
C HIS A 192 -2.78 19.71 -1.92
N ARG A 193 -2.95 18.44 -2.29
CA ARG A 193 -3.94 17.93 -3.26
C ARG A 193 -3.98 18.74 -4.54
N ARG A 194 -2.81 18.94 -5.15
CA ARG A 194 -2.68 19.79 -6.36
C ARG A 194 -3.03 19.01 -7.62
N GLU A 195 -3.82 19.64 -8.50
CA GLU A 195 -3.98 19.20 -9.87
C GLU A 195 -2.93 19.89 -10.76
N LEU A 196 -2.17 19.09 -11.48
CA LEU A 196 -1.16 19.56 -12.42
C LEU A 196 -1.38 18.90 -13.78
N PRO A 197 -1.40 19.67 -14.88
CA PRO A 197 -1.62 19.11 -16.23
C PRO A 197 -0.66 17.96 -16.53
N LYS A 198 -1.21 16.82 -16.99
CA LYS A 198 -0.47 15.60 -17.37
C LYS A 198 0.35 14.97 -16.22
N PHE A 199 0.04 15.30 -14.96
CA PHE A 199 0.74 14.76 -13.81
C PHE A 199 -0.19 14.32 -12.69
N SER A 200 -1.15 15.15 -12.29
CA SER A 200 -2.07 14.80 -11.21
C SER A 200 -3.48 15.33 -11.45
N ARG A 201 -4.47 14.53 -11.01
CA ARG A 201 -5.89 14.85 -11.13
C ARG A 201 -6.65 14.36 -9.90
N ILE A 202 -7.60 15.15 -9.45
CA ILE A 202 -8.56 14.73 -8.42
C ILE A 202 -9.76 14.09 -9.12
N VAL A 203 -10.01 12.82 -8.84
CA VAL A 203 -11.07 12.03 -9.47
C VAL A 203 -12.22 11.85 -8.48
N PRO A 204 -13.42 12.40 -8.76
CA PRO A 204 -14.59 12.21 -7.93
C PRO A 204 -15.01 10.73 -7.84
N LYS A 205 -15.51 10.30 -6.67
CA LYS A 205 -16.01 8.93 -6.48
C LYS A 205 -17.03 8.51 -7.55
N ALA A 206 -17.91 9.44 -7.94
CA ALA A 206 -18.92 9.16 -8.97
C ALA A 206 -18.31 8.74 -10.32
N GLU A 207 -17.17 9.32 -10.71
CA GLU A 207 -16.43 8.93 -11.91
C GLU A 207 -15.82 7.54 -11.78
N ILE A 208 -15.24 7.22 -10.61
CA ILE A 208 -14.67 5.89 -10.31
C ILE A 208 -15.78 4.82 -10.37
N VAL A 209 -16.94 5.09 -9.81
CA VAL A 209 -18.11 4.20 -9.85
C VAL A 209 -18.58 4.00 -11.28
N ALA A 210 -18.71 5.07 -12.08
CA ALA A 210 -19.10 5.01 -13.48
C ALA A 210 -18.10 4.21 -14.34
N ASN A 211 -16.82 4.19 -13.94
CA ASN A 211 -15.75 3.39 -14.56
C ASN A 211 -15.66 1.95 -13.98
N GLY A 212 -16.69 1.46 -13.29
CA GLY A 212 -16.71 0.10 -12.74
C GLY A 212 -15.64 -0.15 -11.67
N TYR A 213 -15.30 0.86 -10.87
CA TYR A 213 -14.24 0.81 -9.86
C TYR A 213 -12.85 0.46 -10.42
N ASN A 214 -12.66 0.62 -11.72
CA ASN A 214 -11.34 0.56 -12.33
C ASN A 214 -10.59 1.86 -12.00
N LEU A 215 -9.44 1.74 -11.34
CA LEU A 215 -8.62 2.85 -10.90
C LEU A 215 -7.44 3.15 -11.84
N ASN A 216 -7.37 2.46 -12.97
CA ASN A 216 -6.41 2.73 -14.04
C ASN A 216 -6.95 3.82 -14.96
N ILE A 217 -7.07 5.04 -14.44
CA ILE A 217 -7.67 6.21 -15.07
C ILE A 217 -6.58 7.14 -15.61
#